data_20a10ab1b18bb2ef326ae6c9d4b1eda1
#
_entry.id   20a10ab1b18bb2ef326ae6c9d4b1eda1
#
_cell.length_a   1.000
_cell.length_b   1.000
_cell.length_c   1.000
_cell.angle_alpha   90.00
_cell.angle_beta   90.00
_cell.angle_gamma   90.00
#
_symmetry.space_group_name_H-M   'P 1'
#
loop_
_entity.id
_entity.type
_entity.pdbx_description
1 polymer ?
#
loop_
_entity_poly.entity_id
_entity_poly.type
_entity_poly.pdbx_seq_one_letter_code
_entity_poly.pdbx_strand_id
1 'polypeptide(L)'
;MKKALSMILALAMVFALCACSSQQPASTTAAATTAAPQADDTQTEAPAEESSEGKVFNIYAWNEEFKGLFEKYYTVPEGVTVNWIITPSDNGAYQEKLDQALLNQENAAADDKVDLFLAEADFIQNFTESNATQDVTKLGVTDFSNTYPYTVQTASDANGVIKGVSFQCCPAALIYRRSIAQDVLGTDDPAEVQKALSDWDKFNDVAAQAKAKGYMMTASESATYRVFSNNVDEPWVDADNNLQIPEAMKTWMQQAKDFTDKGYTQTCDIWSDECTAQMFGDGKVMCYFGPAWYYNFSMGNAQDAEKGCYGDWAICEGPQAHFWGGTWLLAPTGTDNPTMVADIMNTFINNEDVCTKLVKDDMQFSNNQKVNAACAAEGGNAFLGGQNDTAVYVELAKNIVFENHTRYDQIINEDLQKCWREYCDGEVTEEQAMANFYAMVSETFSTIVTP
;
A
#
# COMPACT_ATOMS: atom_id res chain seq x y z
N MET A 1 20.63 43.31 -4.94
CA MET A 1 20.28 44.26 -6.02
C MET A 1 19.75 43.49 -7.21
N LYS A 2 18.63 43.95 -7.70
CA LYS A 2 17.85 43.60 -8.88
C LYS A 2 16.66 42.66 -8.63
N LYS A 3 15.52 43.33 -8.51
CA LYS A 3 14.14 42.90 -8.64
C LYS A 3 13.81 42.64 -10.12
N ALA A 4 12.92 41.68 -10.36
CA ALA A 4 12.00 41.63 -11.50
C ALA A 4 10.84 40.74 -11.08
N LEU A 5 9.72 41.20 -10.77
CA LEU A 5 8.55 41.62 -11.50
C LEU A 5 7.93 40.48 -12.30
N SER A 6 6.90 39.83 -11.74
CA SER A 6 5.98 38.91 -12.42
C SER A 6 4.63 39.58 -12.66
N MET A 7 4.20 39.54 -13.89
CA MET A 7 2.89 40.05 -14.35
C MET A 7 1.82 39.00 -14.14
N ILE A 8 0.78 39.44 -13.48
CA ILE A 8 -0.54 38.78 -13.40
C ILE A 8 -1.27 39.01 -14.73
N LEU A 9 -1.78 37.95 -15.34
CA LEU A 9 -2.75 38.08 -16.42
C LEU A 9 -4.02 37.31 -16.03
N ALA A 10 -5.02 38.06 -15.60
CA ALA A 10 -6.38 37.60 -15.45
C ALA A 10 -7.10 37.70 -16.81
N LEU A 11 -7.74 36.63 -17.27
CA LEU A 11 -8.65 36.66 -18.38
C LEU A 11 -10.02 36.13 -17.94
N ALA A 12 -10.96 37.05 -17.83
CA ALA A 12 -12.40 36.80 -17.68
C ALA A 12 -12.98 36.35 -19.03
N MET A 13 -13.77 35.26 -19.03
CA MET A 13 -14.68 34.99 -20.15
C MET A 13 -16.12 34.94 -19.69
N VAL A 14 -16.90 35.66 -20.45
CA VAL A 14 -18.28 36.06 -20.30
C VAL A 14 -19.24 34.96 -20.75
N PHE A 15 -20.29 34.78 -19.97
CA PHE A 15 -21.46 33.98 -20.29
C PHE A 15 -22.20 34.51 -21.53
N ALA A 16 -22.65 33.60 -22.37
CA ALA A 16 -23.77 33.86 -23.28
C ALA A 16 -24.76 32.69 -23.21
N LEU A 17 -25.90 32.99 -22.58
CA LEU A 17 -27.13 32.23 -22.63
C LEU A 17 -27.84 32.50 -23.97
N CYS A 18 -28.34 31.45 -24.63
CA CYS A 18 -29.51 31.60 -25.55
C CYS A 18 -30.42 30.39 -25.37
N ALA A 19 -31.60 30.66 -24.86
CA ALA A 19 -32.74 29.77 -24.83
C ALA A 19 -33.62 30.01 -26.05
N CYS A 20 -34.28 28.95 -26.57
CA CYS A 20 -35.60 28.93 -27.24
C CYS A 20 -35.92 27.47 -27.57
N SER A 21 -36.85 26.86 -26.96
CA SER A 21 -38.31 26.76 -26.96
C SER A 21 -38.89 25.92 -28.11
N SER A 22 -39.52 24.81 -27.66
CA SER A 22 -40.80 24.22 -28.02
C SER A 22 -41.07 23.71 -29.45
N GLN A 23 -41.50 22.45 -29.61
CA GLN A 23 -42.88 21.99 -29.71
C GLN A 23 -42.95 20.50 -30.10
N GLN A 24 -43.77 19.78 -29.36
CA GLN A 24 -44.32 18.46 -29.72
C GLN A 24 -45.64 18.69 -30.50
N PRO A 25 -46.05 17.80 -31.41
CA PRO A 25 -47.34 17.18 -31.15
C PRO A 25 -47.44 15.67 -31.43
N ALA A 26 -48.52 15.14 -30.89
CA ALA A 26 -48.88 13.79 -30.61
C ALA A 26 -49.38 12.94 -31.78
N SER A 27 -49.27 11.64 -31.55
CA SER A 27 -50.18 10.50 -31.82
C SER A 27 -50.81 10.30 -33.20
N THR A 28 -50.72 9.05 -33.68
CA THR A 28 -51.93 8.20 -33.89
C THR A 28 -51.54 6.73 -34.12
N THR A 29 -52.37 5.90 -33.52
CA THR A 29 -52.49 4.44 -33.56
C THR A 29 -52.91 3.91 -34.94
N ALA A 30 -52.43 2.74 -35.35
CA ALA A 30 -53.24 1.71 -36.01
C ALA A 30 -52.54 0.35 -36.02
N ALA A 31 -53.23 -0.64 -35.51
CA ALA A 31 -52.87 -2.06 -35.59
C ALA A 31 -53.35 -2.64 -36.92
N ALA A 32 -52.58 -3.60 -37.43
CA ALA A 32 -53.09 -4.65 -38.33
C ALA A 32 -52.21 -5.89 -38.28
N THR A 33 -52.82 -6.98 -37.86
CA THR A 33 -52.44 -8.39 -37.95
C THR A 33 -52.24 -8.86 -39.41
N THR A 34 -51.25 -9.71 -39.70
CA THR A 34 -51.47 -11.07 -40.29
C THR A 34 -50.18 -11.77 -40.65
N ALA A 35 -50.14 -13.07 -40.25
CA ALA A 35 -49.58 -14.26 -40.87
C ALA A 35 -48.07 -14.40 -41.16
N ALA A 36 -47.52 -15.39 -40.53
CA ALA A 36 -46.22 -16.02 -40.86
C ALA A 36 -46.28 -16.82 -42.19
N PRO A 37 -45.15 -17.04 -42.80
CA PRO A 37 -44.81 -18.40 -43.27
C PRO A 37 -43.49 -18.90 -42.71
N GLN A 38 -43.39 -20.24 -42.73
CA GLN A 38 -42.37 -21.12 -42.21
C GLN A 38 -40.99 -20.99 -42.87
N ALA A 39 -40.02 -21.27 -42.02
CA ALA A 39 -38.70 -21.90 -42.13
C ALA A 39 -38.07 -22.07 -43.52
N ASP A 40 -36.84 -21.56 -43.63
CA ASP A 40 -35.75 -22.23 -44.30
C ASP A 40 -34.49 -22.12 -43.42
N ASP A 41 -34.00 -23.30 -43.02
CA ASP A 41 -32.81 -23.49 -42.17
C ASP A 41 -31.56 -23.28 -43.04
N THR A 42 -31.02 -22.08 -42.99
CA THR A 42 -29.63 -21.83 -43.35
C THR A 42 -28.96 -21.23 -42.14
N GLN A 43 -28.27 -22.05 -41.37
CA GLN A 43 -27.28 -21.61 -40.40
C GLN A 43 -26.23 -20.74 -41.10
N THR A 44 -26.43 -19.46 -41.08
CA THR A 44 -25.35 -18.51 -41.30
C THR A 44 -24.62 -18.43 -39.95
N GLU A 45 -23.40 -18.99 -39.90
CA GLU A 45 -22.46 -18.66 -38.81
C GLU A 45 -22.46 -17.15 -38.66
N ALA A 46 -22.81 -16.70 -37.44
CA ALA A 46 -22.62 -15.32 -37.11
C ALA A 46 -21.12 -15.00 -37.28
N PRO A 47 -20.76 -13.83 -37.82
CA PRO A 47 -19.36 -13.40 -37.81
C PRO A 47 -18.91 -13.43 -36.35
N ALA A 48 -17.76 -14.06 -36.11
CA ALA A 48 -17.08 -13.92 -34.81
C ALA A 48 -17.03 -12.42 -34.51
N GLU A 49 -17.61 -11.98 -33.40
CA GLU A 49 -17.43 -10.62 -32.92
C GLU A 49 -15.92 -10.44 -32.83
N GLU A 50 -15.35 -9.55 -33.65
CA GLU A 50 -13.98 -9.10 -33.47
C GLU A 50 -13.90 -8.59 -32.02
N SER A 51 -12.98 -9.14 -31.22
CA SER A 51 -12.80 -8.69 -29.85
C SER A 51 -12.57 -7.18 -29.86
N SER A 52 -13.37 -6.45 -29.08
CA SER A 52 -13.24 -5.01 -28.94
C SER A 52 -12.03 -4.63 -28.06
N GLU A 53 -11.18 -5.60 -27.70
CA GLU A 53 -10.00 -5.42 -26.89
C GLU A 53 -8.90 -4.68 -27.65
N GLY A 54 -8.26 -3.74 -26.98
CA GLY A 54 -7.15 -2.96 -27.50
C GLY A 54 -5.91 -3.81 -27.77
N LYS A 55 -4.96 -3.24 -28.50
CA LYS A 55 -3.67 -3.89 -28.79
C LYS A 55 -2.54 -3.40 -27.89
N VAL A 56 -2.78 -2.31 -27.17
CA VAL A 56 -1.87 -1.78 -26.15
C VAL A 56 -2.51 -1.94 -24.80
N PHE A 57 -1.78 -2.51 -23.86
CA PHE A 57 -2.19 -2.69 -22.48
C PHE A 57 -1.36 -1.77 -21.59
N ASN A 58 -1.96 -0.72 -21.07
CA ASN A 58 -1.27 0.32 -20.31
C ASN A 58 -1.36 0.04 -18.80
N ILE A 59 -0.21 -0.13 -18.15
CA ILE A 59 -0.09 -0.34 -16.71
C ILE A 59 0.58 0.86 -16.06
N TYR A 60 -0.09 1.46 -15.07
CA TYR A 60 0.43 2.55 -14.26
C TYR A 60 0.99 2.01 -12.94
N ALA A 61 2.23 2.38 -12.61
CA ALA A 61 2.93 1.95 -11.41
C ALA A 61 3.85 3.07 -10.87
N TRP A 62 4.18 3.02 -9.57
CA TRP A 62 5.15 3.96 -8.98
C TRP A 62 6.58 3.42 -8.95
N ASN A 63 6.77 2.13 -9.15
CA ASN A 63 8.08 1.46 -9.19
C ASN A 63 8.08 0.28 -10.18
N GLU A 64 9.19 -0.41 -10.28
CA GLU A 64 9.36 -1.55 -11.20
C GLU A 64 9.11 -2.93 -10.54
N GLU A 65 8.71 -3.01 -9.27
CA GLU A 65 8.54 -4.29 -8.56
C GLU A 65 7.58 -5.23 -9.30
N PHE A 66 6.34 -4.79 -9.48
CA PHE A 66 5.34 -5.62 -10.17
C PHE A 66 5.67 -5.87 -11.62
N LYS A 67 6.32 -4.91 -12.31
CA LYS A 67 6.80 -5.11 -13.69
C LYS A 67 7.76 -6.30 -13.76
N GLY A 68 8.72 -6.39 -12.86
CA GLY A 68 9.67 -7.50 -12.81
C GLY A 68 8.99 -8.84 -12.56
N LEU A 69 8.00 -8.89 -11.67
CA LEU A 69 7.20 -10.10 -11.39
C LEU A 69 6.31 -10.46 -12.58
N PHE A 70 5.67 -9.47 -13.20
CA PHE A 70 4.84 -9.65 -14.38
C PHE A 70 5.64 -10.24 -15.55
N GLU A 71 6.76 -9.64 -15.91
CA GLU A 71 7.64 -10.10 -16.99
C GLU A 71 8.18 -11.52 -16.74
N LYS A 72 8.33 -11.91 -15.47
CA LYS A 72 8.84 -13.22 -15.06
C LYS A 72 7.77 -14.31 -15.07
N TYR A 73 6.53 -13.99 -14.77
CA TYR A 73 5.49 -14.98 -14.48
C TYR A 73 4.23 -14.89 -15.33
N TYR A 74 4.04 -13.83 -16.09
CA TYR A 74 2.87 -13.66 -16.95
C TYR A 74 3.25 -13.78 -18.43
N THR A 75 2.46 -14.52 -19.19
CA THR A 75 2.65 -14.62 -20.63
C THR A 75 1.67 -13.72 -21.34
N VAL A 76 2.17 -12.64 -21.93
CA VAL A 76 1.35 -11.68 -22.68
C VAL A 76 0.73 -12.37 -23.93
N PRO A 77 -0.58 -12.19 -24.16
CA PRO A 77 -1.25 -12.71 -25.36
C PRO A 77 -0.58 -12.22 -26.67
N GLU A 78 -0.60 -13.06 -27.71
CA GLU A 78 -0.04 -12.69 -29.01
C GLU A 78 -0.74 -11.46 -29.59
N GLY A 79 0.02 -10.49 -30.06
CA GLY A 79 -0.48 -9.27 -30.68
C GLY A 79 -0.78 -8.13 -29.70
N VAL A 80 -0.63 -8.34 -28.40
CA VAL A 80 -0.77 -7.29 -27.37
C VAL A 80 0.61 -6.74 -27.02
N THR A 81 0.72 -5.41 -26.90
CA THR A 81 1.91 -4.71 -26.42
C THR A 81 1.62 -4.17 -25.02
N VAL A 82 2.43 -4.55 -24.03
CA VAL A 82 2.32 -3.98 -22.67
C VAL A 82 3.16 -2.72 -22.57
N ASN A 83 2.53 -1.64 -22.16
CA ASN A 83 3.17 -0.35 -21.96
C ASN A 83 3.17 0.00 -20.45
N TRP A 84 4.35 0.22 -19.88
CA TRP A 84 4.51 0.56 -18.48
C TRP A 84 4.70 2.06 -18.30
N ILE A 85 3.79 2.70 -17.55
CA ILE A 85 3.86 4.11 -17.20
C ILE A 85 4.32 4.20 -15.74
N ILE A 86 5.64 4.21 -15.54
CA ILE A 86 6.24 4.26 -14.21
C ILE A 86 6.54 5.70 -13.82
N THR A 87 6.01 6.13 -12.67
CA THR A 87 6.20 7.46 -12.13
C THR A 87 6.46 7.32 -10.62
N PRO A 88 7.62 7.74 -10.09
CA PRO A 88 7.86 7.70 -8.65
C PRO A 88 6.75 8.41 -7.86
N SER A 89 6.45 7.91 -6.66
CA SER A 89 5.39 8.45 -5.81
C SER A 89 5.80 9.68 -5.00
N ASP A 90 7.05 10.16 -5.16
CA ASP A 90 7.56 11.31 -4.43
C ASP A 90 6.63 12.52 -4.56
N ASN A 91 6.26 13.10 -3.44
CA ASN A 91 5.34 14.24 -3.36
C ASN A 91 3.99 14.03 -4.10
N GLY A 92 3.50 12.80 -4.18
CA GLY A 92 2.23 12.48 -4.85
C GLY A 92 2.26 12.48 -6.38
N ALA A 93 3.43 12.55 -7.02
CA ALA A 93 3.56 12.66 -8.48
C ALA A 93 2.93 11.49 -9.24
N TYR A 94 3.00 10.27 -8.68
CA TYR A 94 2.33 9.10 -9.25
C TYR A 94 0.81 9.27 -9.24
N GLN A 95 0.25 9.61 -8.09
CA GLN A 95 -1.19 9.78 -7.91
C GLN A 95 -1.73 10.87 -8.81
N GLU A 96 -1.06 12.03 -8.88
CA GLU A 96 -1.45 13.14 -9.77
C GLU A 96 -1.50 12.70 -11.24
N LYS A 97 -0.48 11.99 -11.71
CA LYS A 97 -0.42 11.50 -13.09
C LYS A 97 -1.50 10.47 -13.40
N LEU A 98 -1.74 9.55 -12.46
CA LEU A 98 -2.78 8.54 -12.59
C LEU A 98 -4.18 9.18 -12.60
N ASP A 99 -4.45 10.12 -11.71
CA ASP A 99 -5.72 10.85 -11.65
C ASP A 99 -6.02 11.57 -12.96
N GLN A 100 -5.04 12.25 -13.55
CA GLN A 100 -5.19 12.90 -14.85
C GLN A 100 -5.54 11.89 -15.96
N ALA A 101 -4.93 10.70 -15.96
CA ALA A 101 -5.23 9.68 -16.93
C ALA A 101 -6.66 9.10 -16.73
N LEU A 102 -7.04 8.80 -15.49
CA LEU A 102 -8.36 8.29 -15.14
C LEU A 102 -9.48 9.30 -15.45
N LEU A 103 -9.25 10.59 -15.22
CA LEU A 103 -10.20 11.66 -15.61
C LEU A 103 -10.42 11.74 -17.13
N ASN A 104 -9.42 11.36 -17.92
CA ASN A 104 -9.53 11.35 -19.38
C ASN A 104 -9.98 9.99 -19.94
N GLN A 105 -10.20 8.98 -19.12
CA GLN A 105 -10.44 7.58 -19.52
C GLN A 105 -11.55 7.41 -20.56
N GLU A 106 -12.68 8.11 -20.40
CA GLU A 106 -13.82 8.02 -21.32
C GLU A 106 -13.50 8.59 -22.71
N ASN A 107 -12.61 9.57 -22.79
CA ASN A 107 -12.27 10.29 -24.02
C ASN A 107 -10.98 9.75 -24.67
N ALA A 108 -10.25 8.89 -24.00
CA ALA A 108 -9.03 8.30 -24.51
C ALA A 108 -9.32 7.37 -25.69
N ALA A 109 -8.43 7.36 -26.69
CA ALA A 109 -8.45 6.31 -27.71
C ALA A 109 -8.16 4.94 -27.06
N ALA A 110 -8.55 3.85 -27.71
CA ALA A 110 -8.41 2.50 -27.17
C ALA A 110 -6.97 2.23 -26.66
N ASP A 111 -5.98 2.48 -27.52
CA ASP A 111 -4.56 2.23 -27.16
C ASP A 111 -3.97 3.22 -26.13
N ASP A 112 -4.70 4.26 -25.72
CA ASP A 112 -4.28 5.28 -24.75
C ASP A 112 -4.99 5.14 -23.39
N LYS A 113 -5.94 4.20 -23.27
CA LYS A 113 -6.67 3.96 -22.03
C LYS A 113 -5.78 3.36 -20.96
N VAL A 114 -6.10 3.68 -19.70
CA VAL A 114 -5.55 2.94 -18.55
C VAL A 114 -6.23 1.58 -18.49
N ASP A 115 -5.46 0.49 -18.46
CA ASP A 115 -6.01 -0.88 -18.37
C ASP A 115 -5.87 -1.46 -16.98
N LEU A 116 -4.73 -1.21 -16.36
CA LEU A 116 -4.43 -1.66 -15.01
C LEU A 116 -3.63 -0.57 -14.30
N PHE A 117 -3.87 -0.37 -13.03
CA PHE A 117 -3.00 0.48 -12.24
C PHE A 117 -2.76 -0.09 -10.85
N LEU A 118 -1.65 0.31 -10.27
CA LEU A 118 -1.25 -0.14 -8.95
C LEU A 118 -1.63 0.89 -7.91
N ALA A 119 -2.08 0.43 -6.73
CA ALA A 119 -2.26 1.26 -5.56
C ALA A 119 -1.61 0.60 -4.34
N GLU A 120 -1.01 1.42 -3.51
CA GLU A 120 -0.43 1.02 -2.25
C GLU A 120 -1.47 1.16 -1.12
N ALA A 121 -1.31 0.41 -0.02
CA ALA A 121 -2.26 0.37 1.08
C ALA A 121 -2.67 1.74 1.62
N ASP A 122 -1.72 2.68 1.69
CA ASP A 122 -1.94 3.98 2.32
C ASP A 122 -2.87 4.90 1.51
N PHE A 123 -2.98 4.69 0.19
CA PHE A 123 -3.80 5.55 -0.67
C PHE A 123 -4.84 4.82 -1.54
N ILE A 124 -4.95 3.51 -1.44
CA ILE A 124 -5.88 2.70 -2.23
C ILE A 124 -7.34 3.16 -2.08
N GLN A 125 -7.73 3.65 -0.90
CA GLN A 125 -9.10 4.07 -0.64
C GLN A 125 -9.54 5.26 -1.50
N ASN A 126 -8.62 6.09 -1.97
CA ASN A 126 -8.94 7.14 -2.95
C ASN A 126 -9.54 6.55 -4.24
N PHE A 127 -9.16 5.34 -4.59
CA PHE A 127 -9.59 4.65 -5.79
C PHE A 127 -10.74 3.68 -5.54
N THR A 128 -10.77 2.97 -4.41
CA THR A 128 -11.88 2.05 -4.10
C THR A 128 -13.20 2.78 -3.91
N GLU A 129 -13.19 3.96 -3.31
CA GLU A 129 -14.36 4.81 -3.15
C GLU A 129 -14.72 5.62 -4.42
N SER A 130 -13.90 5.51 -5.46
CA SER A 130 -14.09 6.24 -6.71
C SER A 130 -14.90 5.43 -7.74
N ASN A 131 -15.67 6.13 -8.58
CA ASN A 131 -16.27 5.55 -9.78
C ASN A 131 -15.25 5.29 -10.91
N ALA A 132 -14.02 5.75 -10.75
CA ALA A 132 -12.94 5.48 -11.70
C ALA A 132 -12.50 4.01 -11.70
N THR A 133 -12.84 3.24 -10.66
CA THR A 133 -12.57 1.81 -10.56
C THR A 133 -13.84 0.98 -10.66
N GLN A 134 -13.72 -0.19 -11.25
CA GLN A 134 -14.85 -1.09 -11.43
C GLN A 134 -14.78 -2.34 -10.56
N ASP A 135 -15.91 -3.02 -10.45
CA ASP A 135 -16.08 -4.29 -9.76
C ASP A 135 -15.33 -5.40 -10.52
N VAL A 136 -14.25 -5.91 -9.94
CA VAL A 136 -13.42 -6.95 -10.57
C VAL A 136 -14.15 -8.29 -10.68
N THR A 137 -15.19 -8.53 -9.88
CA THR A 137 -15.99 -9.76 -9.98
C THR A 137 -16.76 -9.82 -11.30
N LYS A 138 -17.14 -8.68 -11.85
CA LYS A 138 -17.77 -8.56 -13.17
C LYS A 138 -16.81 -8.81 -14.33
N LEU A 139 -15.51 -8.72 -14.08
CA LEU A 139 -14.48 -9.06 -15.04
C LEU A 139 -14.13 -10.56 -15.04
N GLY A 140 -14.59 -11.31 -14.03
CA GLY A 140 -14.32 -12.75 -13.90
C GLY A 140 -13.32 -13.10 -12.79
N VAL A 141 -12.95 -12.14 -11.93
CA VAL A 141 -12.17 -12.41 -10.73
C VAL A 141 -13.14 -12.72 -9.59
N THR A 142 -13.44 -13.98 -9.37
CA THR A 142 -14.52 -14.41 -8.45
C THR A 142 -14.06 -15.35 -7.33
N ASP A 143 -12.85 -15.90 -7.42
CA ASP A 143 -12.31 -16.79 -6.38
C ASP A 143 -11.34 -16.04 -5.47
N PHE A 144 -11.81 -15.75 -4.26
CA PHE A 144 -11.04 -15.13 -3.18
C PHE A 144 -10.87 -16.10 -1.99
N SER A 145 -11.17 -17.39 -2.17
CA SER A 145 -11.21 -18.37 -1.08
C SER A 145 -9.87 -18.58 -0.38
N ASN A 146 -8.76 -18.34 -1.09
CA ASN A 146 -7.41 -18.47 -0.57
C ASN A 146 -6.72 -17.13 -0.27
N THR A 147 -7.35 -15.99 -0.57
CA THR A 147 -6.77 -14.69 -0.26
C THR A 147 -6.91 -14.36 1.24
N TYR A 148 -6.04 -13.53 1.75
CA TYR A 148 -6.15 -13.04 3.13
C TYR A 148 -7.32 -12.04 3.24
N PRO A 149 -8.21 -12.18 4.23
CA PRO A 149 -9.43 -11.37 4.31
C PRO A 149 -9.17 -9.86 4.31
N TYR A 150 -8.14 -9.39 5.02
CA TYR A 150 -7.85 -7.96 5.09
C TYR A 150 -7.49 -7.39 3.71
N THR A 151 -6.83 -8.15 2.83
CA THR A 151 -6.46 -7.65 1.49
C THR A 151 -7.68 -7.44 0.60
N VAL A 152 -8.72 -8.25 0.77
CA VAL A 152 -10.02 -8.08 0.10
C VAL A 152 -10.77 -6.90 0.69
N GLN A 153 -10.77 -6.76 2.02
CA GLN A 153 -11.39 -5.64 2.71
C GLN A 153 -10.78 -4.30 2.26
N THR A 154 -9.46 -4.22 2.21
CA THR A 154 -8.71 -3.03 1.75
C THR A 154 -9.08 -2.65 0.29
N ALA A 155 -9.32 -3.64 -0.56
CA ALA A 155 -9.68 -3.44 -1.98
C ALA A 155 -11.17 -3.26 -2.22
N SER A 156 -11.99 -3.20 -1.17
CA SER A 156 -13.44 -3.06 -1.28
C SER A 156 -13.89 -1.63 -0.97
N ASP A 157 -14.94 -1.19 -1.65
CA ASP A 157 -15.62 0.06 -1.29
C ASP A 157 -16.52 -0.10 -0.06
N ALA A 158 -17.11 1.00 0.44
CA ALA A 158 -18.01 1.00 1.60
C ALA A 158 -19.27 0.11 1.43
N ASN A 159 -19.59 -0.30 0.21
CA ASN A 159 -20.69 -1.22 -0.08
C ASN A 159 -20.24 -2.67 -0.20
N GLY A 160 -18.96 -2.95 -0.01
CA GLY A 160 -18.36 -4.28 -0.13
C GLY A 160 -18.12 -4.71 -1.58
N VAL A 161 -18.09 -3.78 -2.53
CA VAL A 161 -17.75 -4.08 -3.93
C VAL A 161 -16.23 -4.15 -4.07
N ILE A 162 -15.73 -5.30 -4.53
CA ILE A 162 -14.29 -5.53 -4.68
C ILE A 162 -13.77 -4.85 -5.95
N LYS A 163 -12.83 -3.91 -5.79
CA LYS A 163 -12.29 -3.06 -6.86
C LYS A 163 -10.91 -3.47 -7.34
N GLY A 164 -10.26 -4.39 -6.63
CA GLY A 164 -8.91 -4.85 -6.97
C GLY A 164 -8.49 -6.10 -6.24
N VAL A 165 -7.27 -6.55 -6.50
CA VAL A 165 -6.64 -7.68 -5.83
C VAL A 165 -5.20 -7.33 -5.46
N SER A 166 -4.68 -7.87 -4.36
CA SER A 166 -3.25 -7.78 -4.07
C SER A 166 -2.54 -9.07 -4.45
N PHE A 167 -1.37 -8.99 -5.06
CA PHE A 167 -0.52 -10.16 -5.31
C PHE A 167 0.27 -10.57 -4.07
N GLN A 168 0.40 -9.70 -3.09
CA GLN A 168 1.12 -9.92 -1.84
C GLN A 168 0.26 -9.62 -0.63
N CYS A 169 0.56 -10.29 0.46
CA CYS A 169 0.09 -9.97 1.80
C CYS A 169 1.30 -9.48 2.60
N CYS A 170 1.16 -8.41 3.37
CA CYS A 170 2.28 -7.76 4.04
C CYS A 170 2.16 -7.74 5.57
N PRO A 171 1.95 -8.90 6.25
CA PRO A 171 2.10 -8.96 7.69
C PRO A 171 3.50 -8.49 8.05
N ALA A 172 3.61 -7.65 9.05
CA ALA A 172 4.89 -7.13 9.48
C ALA A 172 5.28 -7.71 10.84
N ALA A 173 6.58 -7.83 11.06
CA ALA A 173 7.18 -8.40 12.25
C ALA A 173 8.13 -7.39 12.89
N LEU A 174 8.43 -7.59 14.16
CA LEU A 174 9.61 -7.02 14.78
C LEU A 174 10.82 -7.82 14.33
N ILE A 175 11.77 -7.15 13.68
CA ILE A 175 13.04 -7.69 13.19
C ILE A 175 14.11 -7.27 14.18
N TYR A 176 14.83 -8.22 14.76
CA TYR A 176 15.85 -7.88 15.74
C TYR A 176 17.22 -8.48 15.38
N ARG A 177 18.27 -7.81 15.88
CA ARG A 177 19.64 -8.27 15.74
C ARG A 177 19.99 -9.28 16.81
N ARG A 178 20.29 -10.53 16.42
CA ARG A 178 20.53 -11.66 17.33
C ARG A 178 21.68 -11.38 18.31
N SER A 179 22.81 -10.89 17.80
CA SER A 179 23.98 -10.59 18.64
C SER A 179 23.68 -9.52 19.69
N ILE A 180 22.88 -8.50 19.35
CA ILE A 180 22.48 -7.46 20.31
C ILE A 180 21.45 -8.03 21.30
N ALA A 181 20.47 -8.83 20.85
CA ALA A 181 19.51 -9.47 21.73
C ALA A 181 20.22 -10.42 22.73
N GLN A 182 21.18 -11.20 22.26
CA GLN A 182 22.00 -12.05 23.13
C GLN A 182 22.75 -11.25 24.19
N ASP A 183 23.30 -10.09 23.84
CA ASP A 183 23.98 -9.23 24.83
C ASP A 183 22.98 -8.58 25.78
N VAL A 184 21.87 -8.02 25.30
CA VAL A 184 20.90 -7.27 26.10
C VAL A 184 20.04 -8.19 26.99
N LEU A 185 19.49 -9.26 26.41
CA LEU A 185 18.52 -10.15 27.04
C LEU A 185 19.12 -11.46 27.57
N GLY A 186 20.36 -11.81 27.14
CA GLY A 186 20.98 -13.10 27.43
C GLY A 186 20.48 -14.24 26.55
N THR A 187 19.67 -13.93 25.52
CA THR A 187 19.15 -14.89 24.56
C THR A 187 18.94 -14.24 23.21
N ASP A 188 19.09 -15.02 22.14
CA ASP A 188 18.74 -14.66 20.76
C ASP A 188 17.61 -15.56 20.19
N ASP A 189 17.05 -16.45 21.03
CA ASP A 189 15.94 -17.34 20.64
C ASP A 189 14.68 -16.54 20.37
N PRO A 190 14.03 -16.68 19.20
CA PRO A 190 12.87 -15.89 18.83
C PRO A 190 11.68 -15.98 19.80
N ALA A 191 11.45 -17.15 20.40
CA ALA A 191 10.34 -17.33 21.34
C ALA A 191 10.61 -16.63 22.68
N GLU A 192 11.86 -16.64 23.15
CA GLU A 192 12.24 -15.94 24.39
C GLU A 192 12.31 -14.42 24.15
N VAL A 193 12.81 -13.97 22.99
CA VAL A 193 12.82 -12.54 22.62
C VAL A 193 11.37 -12.04 22.50
N GLN A 194 10.45 -12.81 21.89
CA GLN A 194 9.02 -12.47 21.85
C GLN A 194 8.44 -12.26 23.26
N LYS A 195 8.75 -13.12 24.22
CA LYS A 195 8.28 -12.94 25.60
C LYS A 195 8.77 -11.64 26.24
N ALA A 196 10.01 -11.25 25.93
CA ALA A 196 10.61 -10.03 26.41
C ALA A 196 10.06 -8.76 25.75
N LEU A 197 9.47 -8.89 24.54
CA LEU A 197 8.99 -7.77 23.71
C LEU A 197 7.48 -7.85 23.41
N SER A 198 6.70 -8.61 24.21
CA SER A 198 5.32 -8.97 23.91
C SER A 198 4.29 -7.87 24.13
N ASP A 199 4.69 -6.75 24.68
CA ASP A 199 3.84 -5.58 24.91
C ASP A 199 4.71 -4.31 24.99
N TRP A 200 4.07 -3.15 24.91
CA TRP A 200 4.77 -1.86 24.88
C TRP A 200 5.52 -1.55 26.18
N ASP A 201 5.03 -1.97 27.34
CA ASP A 201 5.72 -1.76 28.61
C ASP A 201 7.05 -2.53 28.63
N LYS A 202 7.03 -3.80 28.24
CA LYS A 202 8.23 -4.62 28.13
C LYS A 202 9.19 -4.11 27.06
N PHE A 203 8.65 -3.67 25.92
CA PHE A 203 9.45 -3.06 24.85
C PHE A 203 10.22 -1.84 25.36
N ASN A 204 9.55 -0.97 26.11
CA ASN A 204 10.15 0.21 26.73
C ASN A 204 11.19 -0.15 27.81
N ASP A 205 10.92 -1.19 28.61
CA ASP A 205 11.88 -1.68 29.60
C ASP A 205 13.15 -2.26 28.93
N VAL A 206 13.00 -2.98 27.83
CA VAL A 206 14.15 -3.50 27.06
C VAL A 206 14.92 -2.35 26.41
N ALA A 207 14.25 -1.28 25.96
CA ALA A 207 14.93 -0.09 25.44
C ALA A 207 15.89 0.53 26.48
N ALA A 208 15.49 0.58 27.75
CA ALA A 208 16.33 1.04 28.84
C ALA A 208 17.54 0.09 29.06
N GLN A 209 17.33 -1.22 28.97
CA GLN A 209 18.40 -2.22 29.10
C GLN A 209 19.41 -2.12 27.93
N ALA A 210 18.91 -1.97 26.70
CA ALA A 210 19.73 -1.78 25.51
C ALA A 210 20.61 -0.53 25.64
N LYS A 211 20.01 0.60 26.07
CA LYS A 211 20.75 1.86 26.31
C LYS A 211 21.83 1.72 27.35
N ALA A 212 21.58 1.01 28.44
CA ALA A 212 22.58 0.77 29.49
C ALA A 212 23.81 -0.01 28.97
N LYS A 213 23.67 -0.73 27.87
CA LYS A 213 24.74 -1.47 27.17
C LYS A 213 25.32 -0.74 25.96
N GLY A 214 24.85 0.47 25.67
CA GLY A 214 25.34 1.31 24.58
C GLY A 214 24.67 1.04 23.23
N TYR A 215 23.50 0.42 23.24
CA TYR A 215 22.67 0.22 22.07
C TYR A 215 21.48 1.19 22.04
N MET A 216 20.87 1.31 20.89
CA MET A 216 19.57 1.93 20.68
C MET A 216 18.51 0.84 20.46
N MET A 217 17.28 1.11 20.88
CA MET A 217 16.18 0.19 20.64
C MET A 217 15.71 0.23 19.19
N THR A 218 15.56 1.43 18.63
CA THR A 218 15.14 1.67 17.25
C THR A 218 16.06 2.66 16.55
N ALA A 219 16.03 2.70 15.21
CA ALA A 219 16.88 3.57 14.42
C ALA A 219 16.30 4.99 14.24
N SER A 220 14.99 5.15 14.41
CA SER A 220 14.25 6.39 14.19
C SER A 220 13.15 6.53 15.23
N GLU A 221 12.79 7.75 15.57
CA GLU A 221 11.61 8.07 16.37
C GLU A 221 10.32 7.56 15.70
N SER A 222 10.32 7.46 14.38
CA SER A 222 9.20 6.96 13.58
C SER A 222 9.18 5.44 13.38
N ALA A 223 10.17 4.70 13.90
CA ALA A 223 10.30 3.26 13.62
C ALA A 223 9.08 2.42 14.07
N THR A 224 8.38 2.83 15.11
CA THR A 224 7.18 2.14 15.62
C THR A 224 5.88 2.70 15.06
N TYR A 225 5.93 3.75 14.25
CA TYR A 225 4.77 4.48 13.77
C TYR A 225 3.70 3.56 13.16
N ARG A 226 4.10 2.67 12.24
CA ARG A 226 3.19 1.76 11.55
C ARG A 226 2.46 0.80 12.47
N VAL A 227 3.08 0.39 13.56
CA VAL A 227 2.43 -0.48 14.55
C VAL A 227 1.25 0.25 15.19
N PHE A 228 1.42 1.52 15.54
CA PHE A 228 0.35 2.33 16.14
C PHE A 228 -0.70 2.76 15.12
N SER A 229 -0.28 3.23 13.92
CA SER A 229 -1.21 3.73 12.91
C SER A 229 -2.09 2.64 12.30
N ASN A 230 -1.65 1.37 12.30
CA ASN A 230 -2.51 0.25 11.88
C ASN A 230 -3.53 -0.17 12.96
N ASN A 231 -3.35 0.28 14.20
CA ASN A 231 -4.16 -0.14 15.34
C ASN A 231 -4.88 1.05 15.98
N VAL A 232 -5.28 2.01 15.15
CA VAL A 232 -6.05 3.17 15.62
C VAL A 232 -7.46 2.76 16.07
N ASP A 233 -7.91 3.32 17.18
CA ASP A 233 -9.20 3.06 17.81
C ASP A 233 -10.34 3.88 17.19
N GLU A 234 -10.01 4.94 16.44
CA GLU A 234 -10.91 5.80 15.69
C GLU A 234 -10.23 6.33 14.45
N PRO A 235 -10.99 6.72 13.39
CA PRO A 235 -10.40 7.27 12.17
C PRO A 235 -9.81 8.66 12.41
N TRP A 236 -8.83 9.05 11.59
CA TRP A 236 -8.27 10.42 11.61
C TRP A 236 -9.30 11.51 11.34
N VAL A 237 -10.29 11.21 10.51
CA VAL A 237 -11.35 12.18 10.16
C VAL A 237 -12.70 11.54 10.45
N ASP A 238 -13.48 12.19 11.30
CA ASP A 238 -14.81 11.70 11.67
C ASP A 238 -15.87 11.94 10.57
N ALA A 239 -17.08 11.47 10.79
CA ALA A 239 -18.19 11.59 9.85
C ALA A 239 -18.63 13.06 9.60
N ASP A 240 -18.28 13.98 10.52
CA ASP A 240 -18.56 15.41 10.41
C ASP A 240 -17.38 16.20 9.84
N ASN A 241 -16.35 15.51 9.32
CA ASN A 241 -15.09 16.02 8.78
C ASN A 241 -14.23 16.74 9.83
N ASN A 242 -14.30 16.40 11.11
CA ASN A 242 -13.36 16.93 12.09
C ASN A 242 -12.12 16.05 12.14
N LEU A 243 -10.95 16.67 12.16
CA LEU A 243 -9.69 16.00 12.42
C LEU A 243 -9.64 15.56 13.88
N GLN A 244 -9.35 14.27 14.07
CA GLN A 244 -9.13 13.67 15.39
C GLN A 244 -7.68 13.18 15.49
N ILE A 245 -7.18 13.06 16.71
CA ILE A 245 -5.92 12.36 16.94
C ILE A 245 -6.25 11.12 17.76
N PRO A 246 -6.23 9.92 17.13
CA PRO A 246 -6.53 8.67 17.81
C PRO A 246 -5.65 8.45 19.05
N GLU A 247 -6.16 7.77 20.07
CA GLU A 247 -5.41 7.55 21.31
C GLU A 247 -4.13 6.71 21.08
N ALA A 248 -4.19 5.77 20.16
CA ALA A 248 -3.01 5.03 19.70
C ALA A 248 -1.90 5.99 19.19
N MET A 249 -2.28 7.02 18.44
CA MET A 249 -1.32 7.98 17.90
C MET A 249 -0.75 8.91 18.97
N LYS A 250 -1.55 9.32 19.96
CA LYS A 250 -1.04 10.06 21.13
C LYS A 250 -0.03 9.23 21.90
N THR A 251 -0.28 7.91 22.03
CA THR A 251 0.65 6.99 22.68
C THR A 251 1.97 6.90 21.89
N TRP A 252 1.91 6.80 20.56
CA TRP A 252 3.11 6.85 19.72
C TRP A 252 3.87 8.18 19.87
N MET A 253 3.17 9.30 19.83
CA MET A 253 3.77 10.63 20.00
C MET A 253 4.56 10.73 21.30
N GLN A 254 3.98 10.26 22.40
CA GLN A 254 4.65 10.23 23.71
C GLN A 254 5.85 9.28 23.70
N GLN A 255 5.71 8.08 23.10
CA GLN A 255 6.82 7.11 23.00
C GLN A 255 7.97 7.67 22.16
N ALA A 256 7.70 8.27 21.01
CA ALA A 256 8.71 8.86 20.13
C ALA A 256 9.53 9.93 20.85
N LYS A 257 8.87 10.83 21.58
CA LYS A 257 9.52 11.88 22.39
C LYS A 257 10.34 11.27 23.52
N ASP A 258 9.75 10.35 24.28
CA ASP A 258 10.44 9.66 25.39
C ASP A 258 11.68 8.91 24.93
N PHE A 259 11.59 8.22 23.78
CA PHE A 259 12.71 7.48 23.21
C PHE A 259 13.85 8.40 22.77
N THR A 260 13.50 9.52 22.15
CA THR A 260 14.48 10.55 21.77
C THR A 260 15.16 11.14 23.01
N ASP A 261 14.39 11.61 24.00
CA ASP A 261 14.94 12.25 25.20
C ASP A 261 15.84 11.31 26.02
N LYS A 262 15.51 10.02 26.06
CA LYS A 262 16.28 8.98 26.75
C LYS A 262 17.44 8.43 25.90
N GLY A 263 17.49 8.80 24.62
CA GLY A 263 18.48 8.30 23.66
C GLY A 263 18.33 6.83 23.33
N TYR A 264 17.09 6.34 23.32
CA TYR A 264 16.75 4.97 22.90
C TYR A 264 16.61 4.87 21.37
N THR A 265 16.55 5.99 20.71
CA THR A 265 16.53 6.17 19.27
C THR A 265 17.32 7.43 18.88
N GLN A 266 17.49 7.64 17.59
CA GLN A 266 17.89 8.91 16.98
C GLN A 266 16.69 9.53 16.27
N THR A 267 16.80 10.79 15.84
CA THR A 267 15.80 11.48 15.03
C THR A 267 16.30 11.52 13.60
N CYS A 268 15.69 10.74 12.75
CA CYS A 268 16.02 10.71 11.32
C CYS A 268 14.85 10.11 10.53
N ASP A 269 14.77 10.41 9.26
CA ASP A 269 13.87 9.68 8.37
C ASP A 269 14.29 8.21 8.28
N ILE A 270 13.34 7.27 8.38
CA ILE A 270 13.63 5.84 8.37
C ILE A 270 14.31 5.37 7.07
N TRP A 271 14.19 6.14 6.00
CA TRP A 271 14.81 5.88 4.70
C TRP A 271 16.15 6.59 4.49
N SER A 272 16.56 7.44 5.43
CA SER A 272 17.81 8.18 5.33
C SER A 272 19.04 7.27 5.42
N ASP A 273 20.15 7.75 4.87
CA ASP A 273 21.45 7.07 4.97
C ASP A 273 21.89 6.92 6.44
N GLU A 274 21.57 7.88 7.29
CA GLU A 274 21.87 7.84 8.71
C GLU A 274 21.16 6.69 9.42
N CYS A 275 19.87 6.52 9.12
CA CYS A 275 19.04 5.48 9.71
C CYS A 275 19.45 4.09 9.19
N THR A 276 19.63 3.94 7.87
CA THR A 276 19.99 2.67 7.24
C THR A 276 21.45 2.26 7.51
N ALA A 277 22.37 3.19 7.82
CA ALA A 277 23.72 2.87 8.26
C ALA A 277 23.75 2.04 9.55
N GLN A 278 22.73 2.14 10.40
CA GLN A 278 22.63 1.31 11.62
C GLN A 278 22.40 -0.18 11.32
N MET A 279 22.11 -0.54 10.07
CA MET A 279 21.95 -1.93 9.62
C MET A 279 23.27 -2.61 9.28
N PHE A 280 24.40 -1.87 9.17
CA PHE A 280 25.72 -2.46 9.02
C PHE A 280 26.15 -3.26 10.28
N GLY A 281 27.17 -4.09 10.14
CA GLY A 281 27.68 -4.95 11.20
C GLY A 281 28.12 -4.25 12.48
N ASP A 282 28.58 -3.01 12.39
CA ASP A 282 28.98 -2.15 13.51
C ASP A 282 27.84 -1.28 14.07
N GLY A 283 26.67 -1.31 13.44
CA GLY A 283 25.48 -0.59 13.90
C GLY A 283 25.04 -1.01 15.30
N LYS A 284 24.33 -0.13 15.99
CA LYS A 284 23.97 -0.25 17.41
C LYS A 284 22.47 -0.36 17.66
N VAL A 285 21.67 -0.54 16.63
CA VAL A 285 20.21 -0.65 16.74
C VAL A 285 19.79 -2.10 16.90
N MET A 286 18.95 -2.34 17.90
CA MET A 286 18.47 -3.68 18.24
C MET A 286 17.29 -4.11 17.36
N CYS A 287 16.29 -3.23 17.13
CA CYS A 287 15.01 -3.59 16.53
C CYS A 287 14.63 -2.70 15.33
N TYR A 288 14.00 -3.36 14.35
CA TYR A 288 13.31 -2.77 13.21
C TYR A 288 11.91 -3.37 13.10
N PHE A 289 11.05 -2.80 12.28
CA PHE A 289 9.71 -3.31 12.02
C PHE A 289 9.48 -3.37 10.51
N GLY A 290 9.01 -4.50 10.02
CA GLY A 290 8.76 -4.64 8.58
C GLY A 290 8.27 -6.03 8.16
N PRO A 291 7.64 -6.12 6.98
CA PRO A 291 7.21 -7.36 6.36
C PRO A 291 8.35 -8.05 5.58
N ALA A 292 8.02 -9.15 4.87
CA ALA A 292 9.01 -9.93 4.13
C ALA A 292 9.80 -9.11 3.10
N TRP A 293 9.15 -8.19 2.37
CA TRP A 293 9.83 -7.32 1.39
C TRP A 293 10.87 -6.39 2.03
N TYR A 294 10.76 -6.10 3.34
CA TYR A 294 11.67 -5.18 4.02
C TYR A 294 13.14 -5.66 3.98
N TYR A 295 13.35 -6.97 4.05
CA TYR A 295 14.72 -7.54 3.97
C TYR A 295 15.42 -7.19 2.66
N ASN A 296 14.70 -7.26 1.54
CA ASN A 296 15.29 -7.05 0.22
C ASN A 296 15.37 -5.57 -0.15
N PHE A 297 14.34 -4.81 0.23
CA PHE A 297 14.22 -3.43 -0.18
C PHE A 297 14.96 -2.47 0.75
N SER A 298 14.85 -2.69 2.09
CA SER A 298 15.35 -1.72 3.07
C SER A 298 16.64 -2.15 3.77
N MET A 299 16.90 -3.45 3.90
CA MET A 299 18.04 -3.96 4.68
C MET A 299 19.27 -4.31 3.82
N GLY A 300 19.48 -3.60 2.71
CA GLY A 300 20.63 -3.81 1.85
C GLY A 300 21.98 -3.66 2.57
N ASN A 301 22.09 -2.70 3.48
CA ASN A 301 23.31 -2.50 4.28
C ASN A 301 23.62 -3.69 5.20
N ALA A 302 22.60 -4.39 5.71
CA ALA A 302 22.77 -5.61 6.49
C ALA A 302 23.26 -6.80 5.64
N GLN A 303 23.02 -6.74 4.33
CA GLN A 303 23.40 -7.77 3.36
C GLN A 303 24.72 -7.48 2.65
N ASP A 304 25.38 -6.34 2.94
CA ASP A 304 26.68 -6.01 2.38
C ASP A 304 27.71 -7.12 2.68
N ALA A 305 28.46 -7.54 1.66
CA ALA A 305 29.37 -8.68 1.77
C ALA A 305 30.59 -8.44 2.68
N GLU A 306 30.96 -7.17 2.91
CA GLU A 306 32.15 -6.79 3.69
C GLU A 306 31.80 -6.23 5.06
N LYS A 307 30.73 -5.42 5.12
CA LYS A 307 30.36 -4.63 6.31
C LYS A 307 29.04 -5.06 6.93
N GLY A 308 28.26 -5.88 6.22
CA GLY A 308 26.95 -6.34 6.68
C GLY A 308 27.03 -7.33 7.85
N CYS A 309 25.87 -7.79 8.24
CA CYS A 309 25.69 -8.77 9.32
C CYS A 309 24.65 -9.83 8.89
N TYR A 310 24.84 -10.36 7.69
CA TYR A 310 23.99 -11.40 7.11
C TYR A 310 23.94 -12.63 8.05
N GLY A 311 22.73 -13.09 8.36
CA GLY A 311 22.50 -14.21 9.26
C GLY A 311 22.45 -13.85 10.76
N ASP A 312 22.71 -12.59 11.13
CA ASP A 312 22.62 -12.08 12.51
C ASP A 312 21.23 -11.47 12.82
N TRP A 313 20.21 -11.87 12.10
CA TRP A 313 18.86 -11.34 12.25
C TRP A 313 17.85 -12.44 12.60
N ALA A 314 16.76 -12.05 13.23
CA ALA A 314 15.59 -12.88 13.41
C ALA A 314 14.33 -12.02 13.53
N ILE A 315 13.16 -12.66 13.48
CA ILE A 315 11.87 -11.98 13.61
C ILE A 315 11.01 -12.59 14.72
N CYS A 316 10.16 -11.77 15.28
CA CYS A 316 9.06 -12.18 16.15
C CYS A 316 7.89 -11.19 15.95
N GLU A 317 6.72 -11.45 16.56
CA GLU A 317 5.54 -10.57 16.45
C GLU A 317 5.83 -9.17 17.00
N GLY A 318 6.56 -9.11 18.12
CA GLY A 318 6.79 -7.86 18.85
C GLY A 318 5.62 -7.50 19.76
N PRO A 319 5.44 -6.22 20.10
CA PRO A 319 4.44 -5.77 21.05
C PRO A 319 2.99 -5.81 20.53
N GLN A 320 2.81 -5.75 19.20
CA GLN A 320 1.48 -5.71 18.58
C GLN A 320 1.55 -6.09 17.10
N ALA A 321 0.56 -6.87 16.64
CA ALA A 321 0.42 -7.23 15.23
C ALA A 321 0.15 -5.99 14.37
N HIS A 322 0.72 -5.97 13.18
CA HIS A 322 0.53 -4.90 12.20
C HIS A 322 0.85 -5.39 10.79
N PHE A 323 0.53 -4.56 9.81
CA PHE A 323 0.97 -4.74 8.43
C PHE A 323 1.68 -3.47 7.92
N TRP A 324 2.45 -3.60 6.86
CA TRP A 324 3.04 -2.43 6.23
C TRP A 324 3.07 -2.60 4.72
N GLY A 325 2.43 -1.65 4.02
CA GLY A 325 2.39 -1.64 2.57
C GLY A 325 1.52 -2.75 1.98
N GLY A 326 1.85 -3.11 0.79
CA GLY A 326 1.10 -4.01 -0.08
C GLY A 326 0.68 -3.29 -1.33
N THR A 327 0.72 -4.02 -2.44
CA THR A 327 0.39 -3.49 -3.75
C THR A 327 -0.86 -4.16 -4.27
N TRP A 328 -1.86 -3.36 -4.59
CA TRP A 328 -3.10 -3.80 -5.23
C TRP A 328 -3.10 -3.46 -6.71
N LEU A 329 -3.63 -4.39 -7.49
CA LEU A 329 -3.94 -4.26 -8.91
C LEU A 329 -5.41 -3.84 -9.00
N LEU A 330 -5.70 -2.65 -9.55
CA LEU A 330 -7.06 -2.14 -9.70
C LEU A 330 -7.44 -2.03 -11.18
N ALA A 331 -8.71 -2.33 -11.46
CA ALA A 331 -9.27 -2.23 -12.79
C ALA A 331 -9.97 -0.88 -12.98
N PRO A 332 -9.50 -0.01 -13.89
CA PRO A 332 -10.19 1.24 -14.18
C PRO A 332 -11.51 0.98 -14.88
N THR A 333 -12.52 1.80 -14.58
CA THR A 333 -13.77 1.81 -15.33
C THR A 333 -13.47 2.19 -16.78
N GLY A 334 -13.96 1.38 -17.72
CA GLY A 334 -13.80 1.66 -19.16
C GLY A 334 -12.47 1.21 -19.78
N THR A 335 -11.71 0.30 -19.11
CA THR A 335 -10.65 -0.42 -19.80
C THR A 335 -11.19 -1.13 -21.03
N ASP A 336 -10.44 -1.17 -22.10
CA ASP A 336 -10.77 -1.91 -23.32
C ASP A 336 -10.10 -3.29 -23.40
N ASN A 337 -9.40 -3.69 -22.33
CA ASN A 337 -8.76 -4.99 -22.18
C ASN A 337 -9.25 -5.77 -20.93
N PRO A 338 -10.57 -5.90 -20.68
CA PRO A 338 -11.11 -6.47 -19.44
C PRO A 338 -10.72 -7.93 -19.22
N THR A 339 -10.59 -8.73 -20.29
CA THR A 339 -10.20 -10.13 -20.21
C THR A 339 -8.76 -10.28 -19.73
N MET A 340 -7.83 -9.48 -20.25
CA MET A 340 -6.45 -9.53 -19.81
C MET A 340 -6.27 -9.01 -18.39
N VAL A 341 -7.03 -7.99 -17.98
CA VAL A 341 -7.05 -7.52 -16.57
C VAL A 341 -7.41 -8.67 -15.63
N ALA A 342 -8.52 -9.38 -15.92
CA ALA A 342 -8.97 -10.50 -15.11
C ALA A 342 -7.96 -11.66 -15.10
N ASP A 343 -7.35 -11.97 -16.22
CA ASP A 343 -6.35 -13.04 -16.34
C ASP A 343 -5.10 -12.74 -15.53
N ILE A 344 -4.59 -11.49 -15.59
CA ILE A 344 -3.47 -11.04 -14.76
C ILE A 344 -3.84 -11.17 -13.27
N MET A 345 -4.97 -10.62 -12.85
CA MET A 345 -5.40 -10.68 -11.45
C MET A 345 -5.50 -12.13 -10.95
N ASN A 346 -6.18 -13.00 -11.69
CA ASN A 346 -6.29 -14.43 -11.34
C ASN A 346 -4.93 -15.15 -11.34
N THR A 347 -4.03 -14.79 -12.24
CA THR A 347 -2.68 -15.36 -12.27
C THR A 347 -1.93 -15.08 -10.97
N PHE A 348 -1.99 -13.87 -10.47
CA PHE A 348 -1.19 -13.48 -9.31
C PHE A 348 -1.82 -13.82 -7.95
N ILE A 349 -3.13 -14.15 -7.88
CA ILE A 349 -3.78 -14.57 -6.64
C ILE A 349 -4.18 -16.04 -6.59
N ASN A 350 -4.49 -16.67 -7.74
CA ASN A 350 -5.06 -18.02 -7.79
C ASN A 350 -4.15 -19.08 -8.44
N ASN A 351 -3.14 -18.67 -9.24
CA ASN A 351 -2.21 -19.63 -9.79
C ASN A 351 -1.18 -20.06 -8.73
N GLU A 352 -1.39 -21.26 -8.16
CA GLU A 352 -0.56 -21.78 -7.06
C GLU A 352 0.92 -21.90 -7.44
N ASP A 353 1.26 -22.17 -8.71
CA ASP A 353 2.65 -22.25 -9.17
C ASP A 353 3.30 -20.86 -9.17
N VAL A 354 2.60 -19.84 -9.66
CA VAL A 354 3.07 -18.44 -9.59
C VAL A 354 3.21 -17.97 -8.14
N CYS A 355 2.16 -18.17 -7.33
CA CYS A 355 2.19 -17.81 -5.92
C CYS A 355 3.34 -18.51 -5.15
N THR A 356 3.64 -19.78 -5.48
CA THR A 356 4.76 -20.52 -4.89
C THR A 356 6.11 -19.91 -5.27
N LYS A 357 6.26 -19.50 -6.53
CA LYS A 357 7.48 -18.83 -7.00
C LYS A 357 7.67 -17.46 -6.39
N LEU A 358 6.59 -16.68 -6.22
CA LEU A 358 6.65 -15.41 -5.49
C LEU A 358 7.26 -15.59 -4.09
N VAL A 359 6.88 -16.66 -3.37
CA VAL A 359 7.41 -16.95 -2.02
C VAL A 359 8.83 -17.45 -2.07
N LYS A 360 9.14 -18.43 -2.95
CA LYS A 360 10.42 -19.16 -2.91
C LYS A 360 11.55 -18.47 -3.67
N ASP A 361 11.22 -17.82 -4.78
CA ASP A 361 12.20 -17.26 -5.70
C ASP A 361 12.36 -15.74 -5.53
N ASP A 362 11.31 -15.04 -5.10
CA ASP A 362 11.28 -13.59 -4.98
C ASP A 362 11.13 -13.09 -3.53
N MET A 363 11.11 -14.00 -2.54
CA MET A 363 11.01 -13.71 -1.10
C MET A 363 9.79 -12.83 -0.76
N GLN A 364 8.72 -12.95 -1.57
CA GLN A 364 7.44 -12.30 -1.30
C GLN A 364 6.62 -13.16 -0.32
N PHE A 365 5.69 -12.54 0.38
CA PHE A 365 4.64 -13.28 1.08
C PHE A 365 3.36 -13.17 0.23
N SER A 366 3.04 -14.21 -0.55
CA SER A 366 1.97 -14.16 -1.53
C SER A 366 0.59 -13.98 -0.89
N ASN A 367 -0.36 -13.44 -1.65
CA ASN A 367 -1.74 -13.35 -1.17
C ASN A 367 -2.51 -14.66 -1.42
N ASN A 368 -1.87 -15.80 -1.08
CA ASN A 368 -2.49 -17.12 -1.17
C ASN A 368 -2.18 -17.95 0.08
N GLN A 369 -3.17 -18.07 0.96
CA GLN A 369 -3.03 -18.75 2.25
C GLN A 369 -2.61 -20.22 2.11
N LYS A 370 -3.15 -20.93 1.11
CA LYS A 370 -2.83 -22.34 0.87
C LYS A 370 -1.36 -22.52 0.48
N VAL A 371 -0.86 -21.66 -0.41
CA VAL A 371 0.54 -21.67 -0.86
C VAL A 371 1.46 -21.30 0.30
N ASN A 372 1.16 -20.24 1.03
CA ASN A 372 2.00 -19.80 2.14
C ASN A 372 2.07 -20.88 3.24
N ALA A 373 0.96 -21.57 3.55
CA ALA A 373 0.95 -22.68 4.50
C ALA A 373 1.82 -23.86 4.01
N ALA A 374 1.82 -24.16 2.71
CA ALA A 374 2.68 -25.19 2.13
C ALA A 374 4.15 -24.78 2.18
N CYS A 375 4.48 -23.54 1.82
CA CYS A 375 5.84 -23.01 1.90
C CYS A 375 6.36 -22.93 3.34
N ALA A 376 5.49 -22.62 4.31
CA ALA A 376 5.81 -22.59 5.73
C ALA A 376 6.22 -23.97 6.30
N ALA A 377 5.84 -25.07 5.65
CA ALA A 377 6.27 -26.42 6.06
C ALA A 377 7.73 -26.72 5.66
N GLU A 378 8.30 -25.92 4.78
CA GLU A 378 9.63 -26.10 4.22
C GLU A 378 10.43 -24.81 4.42
N GLY A 379 11.72 -24.94 4.68
CA GLY A 379 12.60 -23.81 4.51
C GLY A 379 13.16 -23.21 5.77
N GLY A 380 13.86 -22.12 5.54
CA GLY A 380 14.54 -21.26 6.49
C GLY A 380 15.26 -20.16 5.71
N ASN A 381 15.13 -18.94 6.17
CA ASN A 381 15.74 -17.76 5.56
C ASN A 381 17.18 -17.61 6.08
N ALA A 382 18.16 -17.74 5.21
CA ALA A 382 19.58 -17.64 5.60
C ALA A 382 19.94 -16.24 6.14
N PHE A 383 19.28 -15.18 5.67
CA PHE A 383 19.43 -13.83 6.21
C PHE A 383 18.98 -13.76 7.67
N LEU A 384 17.99 -14.53 8.06
CA LEU A 384 17.48 -14.64 9.43
C LEU A 384 18.14 -15.78 10.25
N GLY A 385 19.37 -16.17 9.90
CA GLY A 385 20.09 -17.23 10.61
C GLY A 385 19.44 -18.61 10.48
N GLY A 386 18.66 -18.84 9.43
CA GLY A 386 17.96 -20.09 9.18
C GLY A 386 16.55 -20.16 9.80
N GLN A 387 16.04 -19.09 10.39
CA GLN A 387 14.66 -19.04 10.86
C GLN A 387 13.67 -19.16 9.69
N ASN A 388 12.59 -19.92 9.89
CA ASN A 388 11.50 -20.02 8.93
C ASN A 388 10.55 -18.81 9.10
N ASP A 389 10.80 -17.75 8.37
CA ASP A 389 10.02 -16.51 8.41
C ASP A 389 8.61 -16.68 7.81
N THR A 390 8.46 -17.48 6.76
CA THR A 390 7.14 -17.75 6.17
C THR A 390 6.19 -18.34 7.22
N ALA A 391 6.68 -19.24 8.08
CA ALA A 391 5.87 -19.80 9.17
C ALA A 391 5.44 -18.70 10.18
N VAL A 392 6.34 -17.76 10.49
CA VAL A 392 6.01 -16.63 11.37
C VAL A 392 4.96 -15.73 10.71
N TYR A 393 5.16 -15.33 9.45
CA TYR A 393 4.21 -14.47 8.76
C TYR A 393 2.82 -15.10 8.54
N VAL A 394 2.74 -16.43 8.36
CA VAL A 394 1.45 -17.14 8.32
C VAL A 394 0.66 -16.96 9.61
N GLU A 395 1.33 -16.97 10.77
CA GLU A 395 0.66 -16.72 12.03
C GLU A 395 0.30 -15.23 12.22
N LEU A 396 1.22 -14.32 11.89
CA LEU A 396 0.99 -12.87 12.02
C LEU A 396 -0.16 -12.39 11.14
N ALA A 397 -0.27 -12.91 9.92
CA ALA A 397 -1.32 -12.52 8.97
C ALA A 397 -2.74 -12.78 9.48
N LYS A 398 -2.92 -13.69 10.44
CA LYS A 398 -4.22 -13.99 11.07
C LYS A 398 -4.70 -12.90 12.01
N ASN A 399 -3.78 -12.09 12.51
CA ASN A 399 -4.03 -11.07 13.53
C ASN A 399 -4.11 -9.65 12.95
N ILE A 400 -3.97 -9.51 11.62
CA ILE A 400 -4.10 -8.21 10.96
C ILE A 400 -5.56 -7.75 11.01
N VAL A 401 -5.74 -6.51 11.46
CA VAL A 401 -7.01 -5.81 11.45
C VAL A 401 -6.88 -4.61 10.52
N PHE A 402 -7.88 -4.39 9.67
CA PHE A 402 -7.98 -3.23 8.80
C PHE A 402 -9.28 -2.50 9.13
N GLU A 403 -9.23 -1.66 10.16
CA GLU A 403 -10.36 -0.88 10.65
C GLU A 403 -9.94 0.58 10.82
N ASN A 404 -10.92 1.50 10.78
CA ASN A 404 -10.72 2.94 10.99
C ASN A 404 -9.78 3.64 9.99
N HIS A 405 -9.44 2.98 8.88
CA HIS A 405 -8.65 3.60 7.82
C HIS A 405 -9.51 4.47 6.91
N THR A 406 -8.96 5.61 6.46
CA THR A 406 -9.61 6.56 5.59
C THR A 406 -8.71 6.97 4.42
N ARG A 407 -9.32 7.54 3.38
CA ARG A 407 -8.57 8.08 2.23
C ARG A 407 -7.63 9.24 2.56
N TYR A 408 -7.71 9.76 3.76
CA TYR A 408 -6.87 10.88 4.23
C TYR A 408 -5.58 10.44 4.93
N ASP A 409 -5.50 9.16 5.31
CA ASP A 409 -4.51 8.63 6.23
C ASP A 409 -3.07 8.83 5.77
N GLN A 410 -2.78 8.63 4.47
CA GLN A 410 -1.41 8.78 3.97
C GLN A 410 -0.84 10.14 4.32
N ILE A 411 -1.50 11.20 3.88
CA ILE A 411 -0.98 12.57 4.04
C ILE A 411 -0.99 12.99 5.51
N ILE A 412 -2.07 12.67 6.25
CA ILE A 412 -2.13 12.98 7.67
C ILE A 412 -1.01 12.28 8.44
N ASN A 413 -0.73 11.02 8.12
CA ASN A 413 0.35 10.26 8.73
C ASN A 413 1.74 10.85 8.40
N GLU A 414 1.98 11.25 7.15
CA GLU A 414 3.24 11.87 6.72
C GLU A 414 3.44 13.24 7.40
N ASP A 415 2.40 14.07 7.43
CA ASP A 415 2.42 15.40 8.05
C ASP A 415 2.68 15.31 9.56
N LEU A 416 2.02 14.36 10.26
CA LEU A 416 2.25 14.19 11.69
C LEU A 416 3.68 13.76 11.98
N GLN A 417 4.21 12.74 11.27
CA GLN A 417 5.57 12.27 11.47
C GLN A 417 6.60 13.39 11.24
N LYS A 418 6.41 14.19 10.20
CA LYS A 418 7.29 15.31 9.89
C LYS A 418 7.28 16.36 11.01
N CYS A 419 6.11 16.85 11.40
CA CYS A 419 6.00 17.88 12.42
C CYS A 419 6.44 17.38 13.80
N TRP A 420 6.15 16.11 14.13
CA TRP A 420 6.55 15.53 15.40
C TRP A 420 8.06 15.28 15.50
N ARG A 421 8.72 14.98 14.40
CA ARG A 421 10.18 14.88 14.31
C ARG A 421 10.86 16.20 14.68
N GLU A 422 10.37 17.34 14.16
CA GLU A 422 10.89 18.67 14.51
C GLU A 422 10.82 18.95 16.03
N TYR A 423 9.75 18.49 16.69
CA TYR A 423 9.63 18.56 18.14
C TYR A 423 10.58 17.59 18.85
N CYS A 424 10.72 16.37 18.37
CA CYS A 424 11.67 15.40 18.93
C CYS A 424 13.11 15.91 18.84
N ASP A 425 13.49 16.56 17.76
CA ASP A 425 14.79 17.20 17.56
C ASP A 425 15.01 18.45 18.42
N GLY A 426 13.94 18.98 19.01
CA GLY A 426 14.00 20.21 19.80
C GLY A 426 14.08 21.49 18.96
N GLU A 427 13.75 21.42 17.68
CA GLU A 427 13.70 22.59 16.78
C GLU A 427 12.50 23.46 17.05
N VAL A 428 11.38 22.85 17.46
CA VAL A 428 10.12 23.53 17.80
C VAL A 428 9.57 23.05 19.14
N THR A 429 8.61 23.78 19.71
CA THR A 429 7.84 23.32 20.87
C THR A 429 6.74 22.35 20.42
N GLU A 430 6.19 21.55 21.35
CA GLU A 430 5.04 20.68 21.08
C GLU A 430 3.84 21.46 20.50
N GLU A 431 3.53 22.62 21.08
CA GLU A 431 2.45 23.50 20.59
C GLU A 431 2.70 23.93 19.14
N GLN A 432 3.96 24.24 18.79
CA GLN A 432 4.33 24.64 17.45
C GLN A 432 4.25 23.47 16.47
N ALA A 433 4.71 22.29 16.85
CA ALA A 433 4.62 21.07 16.03
C ALA A 433 3.16 20.75 15.69
N MET A 434 2.26 20.82 16.70
CA MET A 434 0.84 20.59 16.50
C MET A 434 0.19 21.67 15.64
N ALA A 435 0.55 22.94 15.82
CA ALA A 435 0.06 24.03 14.97
C ALA A 435 0.50 23.87 13.52
N ASN A 436 1.74 23.45 13.29
CA ASN A 436 2.27 23.16 11.95
C ASN A 436 1.50 21.99 11.31
N PHE A 437 1.28 20.90 12.06
CA PHE A 437 0.51 19.75 11.62
C PHE A 437 -0.91 20.14 11.19
N TYR A 438 -1.65 20.85 12.04
CA TYR A 438 -3.00 21.32 11.70
C TYR A 438 -3.03 22.24 10.47
N ALA A 439 -2.02 23.09 10.32
CA ALA A 439 -1.91 23.96 9.16
C ALA A 439 -1.68 23.15 7.87
N MET A 440 -0.80 22.14 7.88
CA MET A 440 -0.54 21.29 6.73
C MET A 440 -1.79 20.50 6.31
N VAL A 441 -2.50 19.88 7.26
CA VAL A 441 -3.75 19.18 6.99
C VAL A 441 -4.80 20.11 6.40
N SER A 442 -4.97 21.32 6.95
CA SER A 442 -5.94 22.32 6.42
C SER A 442 -5.57 22.84 5.04
N GLU A 443 -4.28 22.97 4.73
CA GLU A 443 -3.81 23.40 3.40
C GLU A 443 -4.11 22.34 2.35
N THR A 444 -3.91 21.06 2.68
CA THR A 444 -4.16 19.95 1.76
C THR A 444 -5.65 19.62 1.65
N PHE A 445 -6.38 19.61 2.74
CA PHE A 445 -7.78 19.19 2.80
C PHE A 445 -8.69 20.32 3.30
N SER A 446 -9.08 21.19 2.40
CA SER A 446 -9.90 22.37 2.75
C SER A 446 -11.30 22.06 3.35
N THR A 447 -11.73 20.81 3.31
CA THR A 447 -13.01 20.34 3.90
C THR A 447 -12.85 19.77 5.30
N ILE A 448 -11.61 19.51 5.76
CA ILE A 448 -11.36 19.01 7.09
C ILE A 448 -11.30 20.19 8.07
N VAL A 449 -12.02 20.04 9.18
CA VAL A 449 -12.02 21.00 10.29
C VAL A 449 -10.93 20.59 11.27
N THR A 450 -9.91 21.42 11.45
CA THR A 450 -8.83 21.23 12.43
C THR A 450 -9.15 21.95 13.74
N PRO A 451 -8.62 21.49 14.89
CA PRO A 451 -8.79 22.11 16.21
C PRO A 451 -8.34 23.56 16.29
#